data_16575629094d3a901689e7396731a1d9
#
_entry.id   16575629094d3a901689e7396731a1d9
#
_cell.length_a   1.000
_cell.length_b   1.000
_cell.length_c   1.000
_cell.angle_alpha   90.00
_cell.angle_beta   90.00
_cell.angle_gamma   90.00
#
_symmetry.space_group_name_H-M   'P 1'
#
loop_
_entity.id
_entity.type
_entity.pdbx_description
1 polymer ?
#
loop_
_entity_poly.entity_id
_entity_poly.type
_entity_poly.pdbx_seq_one_letter_code
_entity_poly.pdbx_strand_id
1 'polypeptide(L)'
;VTFTKLLVANRGEIARRVIRGAREMGLTTVAVYVSADAHAPYVSDADEALLLTTSYLDGDAVIAAARESGAEAIHPGYGFLSENAGFASAVEAAGLVWVGPPSKVIAAMGDKLEAKKLAVGAGVPVLPSSDTLDAASVGFPLMIKAAAGGGGKGMRVVDDPSELDDAVAAARREAHGGFDDDRVFFERYVARSRHIEIQILGDQHGYLVHLGERECSIQRRHQKLIEESPSSAVSDATRQAMSSAALNVARAIGYQSAGTVEFLVDDDTGDFFFLEVNARLQVEHPVTEEVTGIDLVKEQLRIAQGDELGYDQDDVHFHGHAIEVRLCAEDPSVGFLPSVGVLAAFAPAAEPRVRWESGVQQGSVVTVAFDPLLAKVIAHAPHRREAAAALARSLERLHLGGVHTNRDFLAATLRDEHFLAGETTTDFIERFDPPRSLTLSDAELDFAARAGALWLQGLHRRTAAVQPRVPSGFRNARLPAQHLALRWGERPLDVRYQRTRDGRFDLGNGSSAKVHAWSNESIDAEIDGQRAHVRV
;
A
#
# COMPACT_ATOMS: atom_id res chain seq x y z
N VAL A 1 14.21 -15.51 -25.13
CA VAL A 1 13.83 -14.40 -26.06
C VAL A 1 14.17 -13.09 -25.37
N THR A 2 15.24 -12.43 -25.80
CA THR A 2 15.61 -11.11 -25.25
C THR A 2 14.74 -10.02 -25.88
N PHE A 3 14.08 -9.22 -25.05
CA PHE A 3 13.37 -7.99 -25.45
C PHE A 3 14.13 -6.76 -24.94
N THR A 4 14.01 -5.66 -25.66
CA THR A 4 14.69 -4.39 -25.34
C THR A 4 13.71 -3.29 -24.98
N LYS A 5 12.42 -3.48 -25.25
CA LYS A 5 11.36 -2.49 -25.01
C LYS A 5 10.16 -3.14 -24.32
N LEU A 6 9.80 -2.56 -23.16
CA LEU A 6 8.74 -3.05 -22.27
C LEU A 6 7.59 -2.05 -22.18
N LEU A 7 6.36 -2.50 -22.40
CA LEU A 7 5.16 -1.75 -22.04
C LEU A 7 4.70 -2.14 -20.63
N VAL A 8 4.39 -1.14 -19.81
CA VAL A 8 3.85 -1.31 -18.46
C VAL A 8 2.34 -1.07 -18.49
N ALA A 9 1.56 -2.17 -18.41
CA ALA A 9 0.10 -2.15 -18.47
C ALA A 9 -0.52 -1.89 -17.09
N ASN A 10 -0.10 -0.81 -16.44
CA ASN A 10 -0.57 -0.43 -15.12
C ASN A 10 -0.37 1.07 -14.86
N ARG A 11 -0.75 1.55 -13.66
CA ARG A 11 -0.67 2.94 -13.23
C ARG A 11 -0.08 3.08 -11.82
N GLY A 12 0.05 4.32 -11.37
CA GLY A 12 0.38 4.64 -9.98
C GLY A 12 1.80 4.18 -9.57
N GLU A 13 1.93 3.75 -8.32
CA GLU A 13 3.24 3.40 -7.76
C GLU A 13 3.85 2.16 -8.42
N ILE A 14 3.00 1.16 -8.76
CA ILE A 14 3.52 -0.07 -9.38
C ILE A 14 4.04 0.18 -10.81
N ALA A 15 3.41 1.07 -11.59
CA ALA A 15 3.94 1.44 -12.89
C ALA A 15 5.33 2.09 -12.74
N ARG A 16 5.50 3.00 -11.78
CA ARG A 16 6.82 3.61 -11.45
C ARG A 16 7.85 2.57 -11.02
N ARG A 17 7.43 1.61 -10.17
CA ARG A 17 8.30 0.52 -9.70
C ARG A 17 8.81 -0.35 -10.85
N VAL A 18 7.91 -0.73 -11.76
CA VAL A 18 8.27 -1.56 -12.94
C VAL A 18 9.15 -0.76 -13.91
N ILE A 19 8.78 0.49 -14.20
CA ILE A 19 9.58 1.39 -15.07
C ILE A 19 11.00 1.54 -14.50
N ARG A 20 11.15 1.78 -13.20
CA ARG A 20 12.46 1.88 -12.55
C ARG A 20 13.28 0.60 -12.72
N GLY A 21 12.71 -0.58 -12.39
CA GLY A 21 13.39 -1.86 -12.52
C GLY A 21 13.81 -2.18 -13.95
N ALA A 22 12.94 -1.91 -14.93
CA ALA A 22 13.23 -2.09 -16.34
C ALA A 22 14.36 -1.16 -16.84
N ARG A 23 14.33 0.11 -16.46
CA ARG A 23 15.39 1.08 -16.82
C ARG A 23 16.74 0.72 -16.21
N GLU A 24 16.78 0.23 -14.98
CA GLU A 24 18.00 -0.25 -14.32
C GLU A 24 18.58 -1.49 -15.02
N MET A 25 17.76 -2.24 -15.76
CA MET A 25 18.19 -3.34 -16.64
C MET A 25 18.51 -2.87 -18.07
N GLY A 26 18.44 -1.58 -18.38
CA GLY A 26 18.72 -1.01 -19.68
C GLY A 26 17.59 -1.16 -20.71
N LEU A 27 16.36 -1.47 -20.27
CA LEU A 27 15.20 -1.57 -21.15
C LEU A 27 14.58 -0.19 -21.40
N THR A 28 14.12 0.04 -22.62
CA THR A 28 13.24 1.17 -22.96
C THR A 28 11.85 0.90 -22.44
N THR A 29 11.22 1.90 -21.82
CA THR A 29 9.93 1.75 -21.13
C THR A 29 8.83 2.54 -21.81
N VAL A 30 7.64 1.92 -21.91
CA VAL A 30 6.42 2.55 -22.44
C VAL A 30 5.35 2.50 -21.35
N ALA A 31 4.84 3.66 -20.95
CA ALA A 31 3.66 3.75 -20.10
C ALA A 31 2.38 3.84 -20.96
N VAL A 32 1.31 3.25 -20.46
CA VAL A 32 -0.04 3.55 -20.96
C VAL A 32 -0.79 4.37 -19.91
N TYR A 33 -1.64 5.30 -20.37
CA TYR A 33 -2.41 6.13 -19.45
C TYR A 33 -3.79 6.47 -20.02
N VAL A 34 -4.77 6.70 -19.15
CA VAL A 34 -6.07 7.29 -19.51
C VAL A 34 -6.06 8.79 -19.21
N SER A 35 -7.01 9.54 -19.77
CA SER A 35 -7.06 11.02 -19.64
C SER A 35 -6.99 11.51 -18.18
N ALA A 36 -7.56 10.74 -17.24
CA ALA A 36 -7.52 11.09 -15.82
C ALA A 36 -6.10 11.04 -15.21
N ASP A 37 -5.20 10.26 -15.80
CA ASP A 37 -3.82 10.07 -15.36
C ASP A 37 -2.79 10.84 -16.21
N ALA A 38 -3.22 11.71 -17.12
CA ALA A 38 -2.32 12.38 -18.07
C ALA A 38 -1.16 13.16 -17.39
N HIS A 39 -1.34 13.56 -16.13
CA HIS A 39 -0.34 14.27 -15.32
C HIS A 39 0.22 13.42 -14.16
N ALA A 40 -0.07 12.13 -14.14
CA ALA A 40 0.47 11.23 -13.12
C ALA A 40 1.99 11.05 -13.30
N PRO A 41 2.76 10.94 -12.20
CA PRO A 41 4.24 10.89 -12.27
C PRO A 41 4.78 9.78 -13.17
N TYR A 42 4.19 8.58 -13.15
CA TYR A 42 4.66 7.43 -13.94
C TYR A 42 4.63 7.67 -15.45
N VAL A 43 3.74 8.58 -15.93
CA VAL A 43 3.65 8.93 -17.36
C VAL A 43 4.92 9.65 -17.83
N SER A 44 5.48 10.51 -16.96
CA SER A 44 6.74 11.22 -17.21
C SER A 44 7.99 10.42 -16.83
N ASP A 45 7.85 9.38 -16.01
CA ASP A 45 8.97 8.52 -15.64
C ASP A 45 9.36 7.54 -16.77
N ALA A 46 8.41 7.17 -17.64
CA ALA A 46 8.66 6.30 -18.79
C ALA A 46 9.36 7.05 -19.94
N ASP A 47 10.05 6.30 -20.81
CA ASP A 47 10.70 6.86 -21.99
C ASP A 47 9.68 7.28 -23.07
N GLU A 48 8.54 6.56 -23.15
CA GLU A 48 7.41 6.85 -24.03
C GLU A 48 6.10 6.66 -23.26
N ALA A 49 5.04 7.37 -23.65
CA ALA A 49 3.73 7.22 -23.05
C ALA A 49 2.61 7.30 -24.10
N LEU A 50 1.64 6.38 -24.05
CA LEU A 50 0.52 6.27 -24.97
C LEU A 50 -0.82 6.40 -24.26
N LEU A 51 -1.72 7.22 -24.84
CA LEU A 51 -3.07 7.42 -24.33
C LEU A 51 -3.97 6.25 -24.70
N LEU A 52 -4.56 5.60 -23.69
CA LEU A 52 -5.69 4.69 -23.88
C LEU A 52 -6.98 5.53 -23.88
N THR A 53 -7.73 5.47 -24.97
CA THR A 53 -9.00 6.20 -25.10
C THR A 53 -10.16 5.49 -24.39
N THR A 54 -9.95 4.27 -23.92
CA THR A 54 -10.92 3.41 -23.25
C THR A 54 -10.62 3.28 -21.75
N SER A 55 -9.98 2.19 -21.33
CA SER A 55 -9.65 1.95 -19.93
C SER A 55 -8.42 1.03 -19.80
N TYR A 56 -7.84 0.92 -18.59
CA TYR A 56 -6.78 -0.06 -18.29
C TYR A 56 -7.28 -1.52 -18.32
N LEU A 57 -8.59 -1.75 -18.39
CA LEU A 57 -9.21 -3.07 -18.51
C LEU A 57 -9.44 -3.49 -19.95
N ASP A 58 -9.14 -2.62 -20.92
CA ASP A 58 -9.25 -2.93 -22.34
C ASP A 58 -7.95 -3.55 -22.85
N GLY A 59 -7.90 -4.89 -22.82
CA GLY A 59 -6.73 -5.65 -23.24
C GLY A 59 -6.35 -5.45 -24.71
N ASP A 60 -7.34 -5.27 -25.58
CA ASP A 60 -7.09 -5.04 -27.02
C ASP A 60 -6.44 -3.68 -27.25
N ALA A 61 -6.88 -2.64 -26.52
CA ALA A 61 -6.25 -1.32 -26.56
C ALA A 61 -4.81 -1.35 -26.02
N VAL A 62 -4.54 -2.11 -24.96
CA VAL A 62 -3.18 -2.29 -24.43
C VAL A 62 -2.26 -3.00 -25.43
N ILE A 63 -2.73 -4.08 -26.09
CA ILE A 63 -1.96 -4.79 -27.13
C ILE A 63 -1.73 -3.89 -28.34
N ALA A 64 -2.72 -3.10 -28.75
CA ALA A 64 -2.57 -2.14 -29.83
C ALA A 64 -1.49 -1.09 -29.51
N ALA A 65 -1.50 -0.54 -28.30
CA ALA A 65 -0.47 0.39 -27.82
C ALA A 65 0.94 -0.24 -27.79
N ALA A 66 1.05 -1.53 -27.41
CA ALA A 66 2.33 -2.24 -27.47
C ALA A 66 2.88 -2.34 -28.89
N ARG A 67 2.02 -2.67 -29.85
CA ARG A 67 2.38 -2.74 -31.27
C ARG A 67 2.74 -1.37 -31.85
N GLU A 68 1.97 -0.34 -31.50
CA GLU A 68 2.20 1.05 -31.96
C GLU A 68 3.55 1.58 -31.48
N SER A 69 3.91 1.33 -30.20
CA SER A 69 5.18 1.74 -29.63
C SER A 69 6.36 0.85 -30.06
N GLY A 70 6.09 -0.31 -30.64
CA GLY A 70 7.11 -1.33 -30.92
C GLY A 70 7.63 -2.00 -29.63
N ALA A 71 6.84 -2.02 -28.55
CA ALA A 71 7.16 -2.81 -27.37
C ALA A 71 7.11 -4.31 -27.69
N GLU A 72 8.04 -5.06 -27.13
CA GLU A 72 8.22 -6.49 -27.36
C GLU A 72 7.67 -7.33 -26.21
N ALA A 73 7.46 -6.69 -25.04
CA ALA A 73 6.97 -7.33 -23.82
C ALA A 73 5.95 -6.45 -23.12
N ILE A 74 5.06 -7.07 -22.34
CA ILE A 74 4.06 -6.40 -21.49
C ILE A 74 4.21 -6.89 -20.06
N HIS A 75 4.39 -5.94 -19.10
CA HIS A 75 4.34 -6.21 -17.67
C HIS A 75 3.00 -5.68 -17.11
N PRO A 76 2.16 -6.55 -16.53
CA PRO A 76 0.83 -6.15 -16.05
C PRO A 76 0.85 -5.50 -14.66
N GLY A 77 1.95 -5.56 -13.90
CA GLY A 77 1.98 -5.18 -12.50
C GLY A 77 1.08 -6.07 -11.63
N TYR A 78 0.19 -5.45 -10.86
CA TYR A 78 -0.87 -6.12 -10.08
C TYR A 78 -2.22 -5.40 -10.28
N GLY A 79 -3.34 -6.07 -9.97
CA GLY A 79 -4.69 -5.56 -10.26
C GLY A 79 -4.95 -5.47 -11.77
N PHE A 80 -6.00 -4.78 -12.17
CA PHE A 80 -6.43 -4.65 -13.57
C PHE A 80 -6.41 -5.99 -14.33
N LEU A 81 -5.54 -6.15 -15.32
CA LEU A 81 -5.46 -7.33 -16.18
C LEU A 81 -4.41 -8.36 -15.75
N SER A 82 -3.73 -8.15 -14.60
CA SER A 82 -2.61 -9.01 -14.18
C SER A 82 -2.99 -10.47 -13.91
N GLU A 83 -4.24 -10.74 -13.52
CA GLU A 83 -4.77 -12.09 -13.29
C GLU A 83 -5.85 -12.47 -14.35
N ASN A 84 -5.85 -11.79 -15.50
CA ASN A 84 -6.74 -12.11 -16.60
C ASN A 84 -6.08 -13.10 -17.58
N ALA A 85 -6.45 -14.38 -17.49
CA ALA A 85 -5.89 -15.44 -18.33
C ALA A 85 -6.13 -15.20 -19.83
N GLY A 86 -7.29 -14.63 -20.20
CA GLY A 86 -7.62 -14.29 -21.59
C GLY A 86 -6.70 -13.22 -22.14
N PHE A 87 -6.40 -12.19 -21.35
CA PHE A 87 -5.46 -11.15 -21.74
C PHE A 87 -4.03 -11.68 -21.88
N ALA A 88 -3.56 -12.46 -20.91
CA ALA A 88 -2.24 -13.09 -21.00
C ALA A 88 -2.09 -13.93 -22.27
N SER A 89 -3.10 -14.77 -22.58
CA SER A 89 -3.15 -15.56 -23.81
C SER A 89 -3.20 -14.69 -25.08
N ALA A 90 -3.92 -13.57 -25.06
CA ALA A 90 -3.99 -12.64 -26.20
C ALA A 90 -2.65 -11.94 -26.45
N VAL A 91 -1.91 -11.58 -25.39
CA VAL A 91 -0.54 -11.03 -25.48
C VAL A 91 0.40 -12.04 -26.14
N GLU A 92 0.40 -13.31 -25.67
CA GLU A 92 1.19 -14.39 -26.25
C GLU A 92 0.82 -14.64 -27.73
N ALA A 93 -0.48 -14.68 -28.04
CA ALA A 93 -0.97 -14.84 -29.41
C ALA A 93 -0.63 -13.65 -30.33
N ALA A 94 -0.44 -12.46 -29.76
CA ALA A 94 0.02 -11.28 -30.50
C ALA A 94 1.52 -11.31 -30.84
N GLY A 95 2.27 -12.32 -30.36
CA GLY A 95 3.71 -12.47 -30.51
C GLY A 95 4.52 -11.60 -29.55
N LEU A 96 3.89 -11.11 -28.47
CA LEU A 96 4.51 -10.32 -27.42
C LEU A 96 4.88 -11.20 -26.22
N VAL A 97 5.92 -10.83 -25.49
CA VAL A 97 6.31 -11.53 -24.27
C VAL A 97 5.41 -11.08 -23.11
N TRP A 98 4.76 -12.03 -22.46
CA TRP A 98 4.00 -11.80 -21.24
C TRP A 98 4.96 -11.89 -20.02
N VAL A 99 5.05 -10.83 -19.24
CA VAL A 99 5.85 -10.82 -18.00
C VAL A 99 4.97 -11.21 -16.83
N GLY A 100 4.88 -12.50 -16.58
CA GLY A 100 4.00 -13.07 -15.56
C GLY A 100 3.92 -14.60 -15.67
N PRO A 101 3.08 -15.24 -14.83
CA PRO A 101 2.82 -16.68 -14.94
C PRO A 101 2.13 -17.02 -16.27
N PRO A 102 2.29 -18.25 -16.79
CA PRO A 102 1.60 -18.69 -18.00
C PRO A 102 0.08 -18.55 -17.89
N SER A 103 -0.59 -18.20 -19.00
CA SER A 103 -2.05 -17.98 -19.03
C SER A 103 -2.85 -19.16 -18.48
N LYS A 104 -2.40 -20.40 -18.69
CA LYS A 104 -3.00 -21.62 -18.12
C LYS A 104 -2.92 -21.70 -16.59
N VAL A 105 -1.85 -21.16 -16.00
CA VAL A 105 -1.67 -21.13 -14.54
C VAL A 105 -2.59 -20.07 -13.94
N ILE A 106 -2.69 -18.90 -14.57
CA ILE A 106 -3.63 -17.85 -14.17
C ILE A 106 -5.06 -18.37 -14.20
N ALA A 107 -5.46 -19.07 -15.28
CA ALA A 107 -6.79 -19.66 -15.40
C ALA A 107 -7.09 -20.70 -14.30
N ALA A 108 -6.14 -21.58 -14.01
CA ALA A 108 -6.30 -22.62 -12.99
C ALA A 108 -6.43 -22.05 -11.56
N MET A 109 -5.76 -20.92 -11.28
CA MET A 109 -5.78 -20.29 -9.95
C MET A 109 -6.91 -19.27 -9.79
N GLY A 110 -7.55 -18.84 -10.87
CA GLY A 110 -8.67 -17.89 -10.85
C GLY A 110 -9.99 -18.45 -10.27
N ASP A 111 -10.15 -19.79 -10.26
CA ASP A 111 -11.28 -20.46 -9.61
C ASP A 111 -10.86 -21.05 -8.25
N LYS A 112 -11.41 -20.52 -7.16
CA LYS A 112 -11.04 -20.93 -5.80
C LYS A 112 -11.33 -22.38 -5.48
N LEU A 113 -12.37 -22.94 -6.07
CA LEU A 113 -12.73 -24.35 -5.86
C LEU A 113 -11.71 -25.28 -6.55
N GLU A 114 -11.31 -24.93 -7.77
CA GLU A 114 -10.28 -25.68 -8.50
C GLU A 114 -8.90 -25.52 -7.82
N ALA A 115 -8.55 -24.32 -7.39
CA ALA A 115 -7.32 -24.08 -6.64
C ALA A 115 -7.26 -24.90 -5.34
N LYS A 116 -8.37 -25.01 -4.60
CA LYS A 116 -8.46 -25.89 -3.41
C LYS A 116 -8.29 -27.37 -3.74
N LYS A 117 -8.91 -27.86 -4.80
CA LYS A 117 -8.73 -29.26 -5.24
C LYS A 117 -7.27 -29.56 -5.57
N LEU A 118 -6.61 -28.62 -6.26
CA LEU A 118 -5.19 -28.74 -6.58
C LEU A 118 -4.32 -28.72 -5.31
N ALA A 119 -4.62 -27.85 -4.33
CA ALA A 119 -3.92 -27.82 -3.05
C ALA A 119 -4.08 -29.14 -2.27
N VAL A 120 -5.29 -29.70 -2.19
CA VAL A 120 -5.54 -31.01 -1.59
C VAL A 120 -4.76 -32.10 -2.31
N GLY A 121 -4.77 -32.11 -3.65
CA GLY A 121 -4.00 -33.04 -4.47
C GLY A 121 -2.48 -32.93 -4.26
N ALA A 122 -1.98 -31.76 -3.90
CA ALA A 122 -0.59 -31.50 -3.54
C ALA A 122 -0.28 -31.81 -2.05
N GLY A 123 -1.25 -32.31 -1.28
CA GLY A 123 -1.09 -32.65 0.14
C GLY A 123 -1.09 -31.43 1.08
N VAL A 124 -1.65 -30.29 0.64
CA VAL A 124 -1.70 -29.06 1.43
C VAL A 124 -3.02 -28.97 2.20
N PRO A 125 -2.98 -28.67 3.51
CA PRO A 125 -4.18 -28.53 4.32
C PRO A 125 -5.10 -27.43 3.81
N VAL A 126 -6.42 -27.69 3.79
CA VAL A 126 -7.47 -26.73 3.46
C VAL A 126 -8.52 -26.71 4.56
N LEU A 127 -9.17 -25.58 4.77
CA LEU A 127 -10.30 -25.50 5.69
C LEU A 127 -11.46 -26.38 5.19
N PRO A 128 -12.20 -27.03 6.10
CA PRO A 128 -13.45 -27.72 5.76
C PRO A 128 -14.37 -26.80 4.97
N SER A 129 -14.85 -27.25 3.82
CA SER A 129 -15.67 -26.44 2.92
C SER A 129 -16.69 -27.28 2.18
N SER A 130 -17.79 -26.64 1.73
CA SER A 130 -18.86 -27.29 0.97
C SER A 130 -19.28 -26.41 -0.20
N ASP A 131 -19.13 -26.93 -1.41
CA ASP A 131 -19.64 -26.34 -2.67
C ASP A 131 -21.11 -26.66 -2.91
N THR A 132 -21.65 -27.67 -2.24
CA THR A 132 -23.07 -28.04 -2.24
C THR A 132 -23.90 -27.25 -1.22
N LEU A 133 -23.28 -26.30 -0.52
CA LEU A 133 -23.89 -25.48 0.54
C LEU A 133 -24.45 -26.32 1.72
N ASP A 134 -23.77 -27.39 2.06
CA ASP A 134 -24.09 -28.20 3.24
C ASP A 134 -23.41 -27.61 4.48
N ALA A 135 -24.15 -26.80 5.23
CA ALA A 135 -23.67 -26.18 6.46
C ALA A 135 -23.36 -27.19 7.57
N ALA A 136 -23.99 -28.36 7.57
CA ALA A 136 -23.76 -29.39 8.59
C ALA A 136 -22.36 -30.01 8.45
N SER A 137 -21.82 -30.11 7.24
CA SER A 137 -20.47 -30.61 6.97
C SER A 137 -19.37 -29.62 7.35
N VAL A 138 -19.67 -28.33 7.42
CA VAL A 138 -18.71 -27.24 7.72
C VAL A 138 -18.76 -26.84 9.18
N GLY A 139 -19.99 -26.72 9.75
CA GLY A 139 -20.25 -26.24 11.11
C GLY A 139 -20.26 -24.70 11.18
N PHE A 140 -20.82 -24.20 12.31
CA PHE A 140 -20.84 -22.75 12.61
C PHE A 140 -19.78 -22.39 13.66
N PRO A 141 -19.23 -21.17 13.61
CA PRO A 141 -19.44 -20.16 12.57
C PRO A 141 -18.86 -20.56 11.23
N LEU A 142 -19.51 -20.17 10.12
CA LEU A 142 -19.02 -20.40 8.78
C LEU A 142 -18.91 -19.12 7.98
N MET A 143 -18.07 -19.16 6.93
CA MET A 143 -17.93 -18.07 5.97
C MET A 143 -18.50 -18.48 4.63
N ILE A 144 -19.36 -17.64 4.07
CA ILE A 144 -19.78 -17.73 2.67
C ILE A 144 -18.75 -17.01 1.83
N LYS A 145 -18.28 -17.65 0.75
CA LYS A 145 -17.31 -17.07 -0.20
C LYS A 145 -17.80 -17.22 -1.63
N ALA A 146 -17.53 -16.22 -2.48
CA ALA A 146 -17.69 -16.34 -3.92
C ALA A 146 -16.62 -17.30 -4.48
N ALA A 147 -16.99 -18.14 -5.47
CA ALA A 147 -16.05 -19.06 -6.12
C ALA A 147 -15.06 -18.33 -7.03
N ALA A 148 -15.50 -17.24 -7.67
CA ALA A 148 -14.69 -16.40 -8.53
C ALA A 148 -14.29 -15.09 -7.83
N GLY A 149 -13.19 -14.47 -8.29
CA GLY A 149 -12.72 -13.15 -7.85
C GLY A 149 -11.97 -13.13 -6.53
N GLY A 150 -11.61 -11.91 -6.09
CA GLY A 150 -10.77 -11.65 -4.91
C GLY A 150 -11.17 -10.37 -4.17
N GLY A 151 -10.31 -9.92 -3.22
CA GLY A 151 -10.51 -8.66 -2.50
C GLY A 151 -11.67 -8.65 -1.50
N GLY A 152 -12.11 -9.83 -1.02
CA GLY A 152 -13.14 -9.96 0.03
C GLY A 152 -14.57 -9.71 -0.43
N LYS A 153 -14.83 -9.46 -1.72
CA LYS A 153 -16.19 -9.30 -2.24
C LYS A 153 -16.95 -10.63 -2.19
N GLY A 154 -18.23 -10.57 -1.78
CA GLY A 154 -19.07 -11.76 -1.63
C GLY A 154 -18.71 -12.63 -0.41
N MET A 155 -17.94 -12.11 0.55
CA MET A 155 -17.60 -12.80 1.79
C MET A 155 -18.53 -12.36 2.95
N ARG A 156 -19.09 -13.33 3.68
CA ARG A 156 -19.95 -13.08 4.85
C ARG A 156 -19.74 -14.15 5.90
N VAL A 157 -19.54 -13.72 7.13
CA VAL A 157 -19.56 -14.62 8.30
C VAL A 157 -21.00 -14.84 8.70
N VAL A 158 -21.35 -16.07 9.03
CA VAL A 158 -22.66 -16.50 9.53
C VAL A 158 -22.42 -17.27 10.82
N ASP A 159 -22.91 -16.71 11.92
CA ASP A 159 -22.81 -17.30 13.24
C ASP A 159 -24.05 -18.15 13.58
N ASP A 160 -25.22 -17.70 13.14
CA ASP A 160 -26.52 -18.35 13.44
C ASP A 160 -27.12 -18.99 12.18
N PRO A 161 -27.52 -20.26 12.24
CA PRO A 161 -28.21 -20.94 11.15
C PRO A 161 -29.43 -20.23 10.58
N SER A 162 -30.14 -19.43 11.40
CA SER A 162 -31.34 -18.69 10.97
C SER A 162 -31.04 -17.58 9.97
N GLU A 163 -29.80 -17.10 9.88
CA GLU A 163 -29.37 -16.02 8.98
C GLU A 163 -28.84 -16.56 7.64
N LEU A 164 -28.67 -17.89 7.52
CA LEU A 164 -27.94 -18.51 6.43
C LEU A 164 -28.54 -18.21 5.04
N ASP A 165 -29.84 -18.38 4.89
CA ASP A 165 -30.52 -18.22 3.59
C ASP A 165 -30.42 -16.78 3.05
N ASP A 166 -30.61 -15.79 3.91
CA ASP A 166 -30.50 -14.37 3.57
C ASP A 166 -29.05 -14.00 3.23
N ALA A 167 -28.10 -14.52 4.00
CA ALA A 167 -26.67 -14.32 3.77
C ALA A 167 -26.21 -14.91 2.44
N VAL A 168 -26.66 -16.14 2.09
CA VAL A 168 -26.38 -16.79 0.79
C VAL A 168 -26.95 -15.96 -0.37
N ALA A 169 -28.23 -15.52 -0.26
CA ALA A 169 -28.87 -14.73 -1.30
C ALA A 169 -28.13 -13.38 -1.53
N ALA A 170 -27.67 -12.76 -0.46
CA ALA A 170 -26.90 -11.52 -0.54
C ALA A 170 -25.51 -11.75 -1.15
N ALA A 171 -24.79 -12.81 -0.74
CA ALA A 171 -23.48 -13.15 -1.27
C ALA A 171 -23.52 -13.45 -2.78
N ARG A 172 -24.52 -14.20 -3.25
CA ARG A 172 -24.73 -14.49 -4.66
C ARG A 172 -24.96 -13.23 -5.51
N ARG A 173 -25.81 -12.30 -5.02
CA ARG A 173 -26.03 -11.02 -5.73
C ARG A 173 -24.76 -10.21 -5.87
N GLU A 174 -23.96 -10.16 -4.81
CA GLU A 174 -22.70 -9.43 -4.79
C GLU A 174 -21.65 -10.08 -5.71
N ALA A 175 -21.56 -11.40 -5.68
CA ALA A 175 -20.67 -12.17 -6.56
C ALA A 175 -21.01 -12.00 -8.03
N HIS A 176 -22.30 -12.11 -8.39
CA HIS A 176 -22.78 -11.86 -9.76
C HIS A 176 -22.47 -10.43 -10.22
N GLY A 177 -22.76 -9.43 -9.37
CA GLY A 177 -22.48 -8.02 -9.71
C GLY A 177 -21.00 -7.67 -9.82
N GLY A 178 -20.12 -8.40 -9.14
CA GLY A 178 -18.68 -8.14 -9.12
C GLY A 178 -17.87 -8.98 -10.12
N PHE A 179 -18.33 -10.20 -10.45
CA PHE A 179 -17.52 -11.20 -11.18
C PHE A 179 -18.28 -11.89 -12.31
N ASP A 180 -19.57 -11.56 -12.52
CA ASP A 180 -20.47 -12.26 -13.47
C ASP A 180 -20.58 -13.78 -13.20
N ASP A 181 -20.35 -14.17 -11.93
CA ASP A 181 -20.44 -15.56 -11.43
C ASP A 181 -21.11 -15.54 -10.06
N ASP A 182 -22.26 -16.22 -9.93
CA ASP A 182 -23.05 -16.25 -8.70
C ASP A 182 -22.75 -17.47 -7.81
N ARG A 183 -21.78 -18.31 -8.20
CA ARG A 183 -21.39 -19.47 -7.40
C ARG A 183 -20.76 -19.03 -6.08
N VAL A 184 -21.29 -19.59 -4.99
CA VAL A 184 -20.76 -19.40 -3.63
C VAL A 184 -20.54 -20.78 -2.98
N PHE A 185 -19.66 -20.82 -1.99
CA PHE A 185 -19.40 -22.03 -1.20
C PHE A 185 -19.25 -21.66 0.28
N PHE A 186 -19.42 -22.64 1.15
CA PHE A 186 -19.19 -22.48 2.59
C PHE A 186 -17.79 -22.93 2.96
N GLU A 187 -17.22 -22.24 3.91
CA GLU A 187 -15.92 -22.57 4.50
C GLU A 187 -15.97 -22.33 6.01
N ARG A 188 -15.28 -23.15 6.78
CA ARG A 188 -15.15 -22.96 8.22
C ARG A 188 -14.52 -21.61 8.52
N TYR A 189 -15.16 -20.86 9.43
CA TYR A 189 -14.62 -19.60 9.90
C TYR A 189 -13.65 -19.81 11.07
N VAL A 190 -12.48 -19.18 11.01
CA VAL A 190 -11.48 -19.14 12.08
C VAL A 190 -11.45 -17.72 12.62
N ALA A 191 -11.98 -17.53 13.84
CA ALA A 191 -12.22 -16.20 14.40
C ALA A 191 -10.91 -15.45 14.70
N ARG A 192 -9.92 -16.16 15.28
CA ARG A 192 -8.59 -15.60 15.54
C ARG A 192 -7.59 -16.20 14.57
N SER A 193 -7.30 -15.48 13.55
CA SER A 193 -6.43 -15.97 12.49
C SER A 193 -5.40 -14.93 12.08
N ARG A 194 -4.32 -15.44 11.48
CA ARG A 194 -3.31 -14.63 10.80
C ARG A 194 -3.36 -14.90 9.32
N HIS A 195 -3.14 -13.86 8.56
CA HIS A 195 -2.97 -13.95 7.11
C HIS A 195 -1.47 -14.00 6.81
N ILE A 196 -0.99 -15.19 6.50
CA ILE A 196 0.40 -15.44 6.16
C ILE A 196 0.49 -15.89 4.70
N GLU A 197 1.47 -15.40 3.99
CA GLU A 197 1.65 -15.73 2.59
C GLU A 197 3.10 -16.04 2.26
N ILE A 198 3.32 -17.01 1.36
CA ILE A 198 4.66 -17.42 0.94
C ILE A 198 4.93 -16.87 -0.47
N GLN A 199 5.98 -16.08 -0.60
CA GLN A 199 6.48 -15.64 -1.90
C GLN A 199 7.14 -16.80 -2.62
N ILE A 200 6.66 -17.12 -3.81
CA ILE A 200 7.29 -18.10 -4.71
C ILE A 200 7.87 -17.41 -5.94
N LEU A 201 8.91 -18.01 -6.49
CA LEU A 201 9.54 -17.56 -7.72
C LEU A 201 10.00 -18.79 -8.51
N GLY A 202 9.54 -18.91 -9.75
CA GLY A 202 9.89 -20.00 -10.63
C GLY A 202 10.33 -19.55 -12.01
N ASP A 203 11.31 -20.22 -12.61
CA ASP A 203 11.74 -19.94 -13.96
C ASP A 203 11.08 -20.86 -15.01
N GLN A 204 11.46 -20.69 -16.27
CA GLN A 204 10.97 -21.51 -17.39
C GLN A 204 11.70 -22.85 -17.51
N HIS A 205 12.75 -23.08 -16.72
CA HIS A 205 13.63 -24.28 -16.75
C HIS A 205 13.28 -25.29 -15.65
N GLY A 206 12.34 -24.93 -14.75
CA GLY A 206 11.85 -25.80 -13.70
C GLY A 206 12.48 -25.55 -12.32
N TYR A 207 13.36 -24.55 -12.21
CA TYR A 207 13.83 -24.08 -10.91
C TYR A 207 12.70 -23.31 -10.21
N LEU A 208 12.49 -23.60 -8.94
CA LEU A 208 11.44 -23.02 -8.13
C LEU A 208 11.93 -22.87 -6.70
N VAL A 209 11.88 -21.65 -6.18
CA VAL A 209 12.27 -21.28 -4.82
C VAL A 209 11.13 -20.55 -4.10
N HIS A 210 11.17 -20.56 -2.76
CA HIS A 210 10.39 -19.64 -1.95
C HIS A 210 11.31 -18.55 -1.37
N LEU A 211 10.77 -17.35 -1.22
CA LEU A 211 11.47 -16.19 -0.66
C LEU A 211 10.89 -15.81 0.72
N GLY A 212 10.49 -16.81 1.50
CA GLY A 212 9.93 -16.67 2.83
C GLY A 212 8.50 -16.17 2.86
N GLU A 213 8.07 -15.91 4.09
CA GLU A 213 6.70 -15.44 4.35
C GLU A 213 6.62 -13.93 4.53
N ARG A 214 5.40 -13.44 4.29
CA ARG A 214 4.91 -12.14 4.74
C ARG A 214 3.71 -12.35 5.65
N GLU A 215 3.59 -11.54 6.68
CA GLU A 215 2.38 -11.44 7.49
C GLU A 215 1.58 -10.22 7.07
N CYS A 216 0.31 -10.42 6.72
CA CYS A 216 -0.61 -9.42 6.19
C CYS A 216 -1.89 -9.34 7.02
N SER A 217 -1.80 -9.62 8.33
CA SER A 217 -2.96 -9.75 9.21
C SER A 217 -3.62 -8.41 9.54
N ILE A 218 -2.84 -7.30 9.57
CA ILE A 218 -3.41 -5.98 9.83
C ILE A 218 -4.16 -5.49 8.59
N GLN A 219 -5.47 -5.66 8.63
CA GLN A 219 -6.36 -5.38 7.50
C GLN A 219 -7.68 -4.76 7.95
N ARG A 220 -8.36 -4.10 7.03
CA ARG A 220 -9.70 -3.56 7.23
C ARG A 220 -10.62 -4.04 6.10
N ARG A 221 -11.72 -4.70 6.43
CA ARG A 221 -12.64 -5.26 5.42
C ARG A 221 -11.91 -6.08 4.34
N HIS A 222 -10.96 -6.92 4.78
CA HIS A 222 -10.10 -7.76 3.92
C HIS A 222 -9.13 -6.97 3.01
N GLN A 223 -8.91 -5.68 3.25
CA GLN A 223 -7.88 -4.89 2.61
C GLN A 223 -6.68 -4.77 3.55
N LYS A 224 -5.54 -5.29 3.14
CA LYS A 224 -4.26 -5.23 3.86
C LYS A 224 -3.85 -3.76 4.04
N LEU A 225 -3.35 -3.40 5.22
CA LEU A 225 -2.92 -2.03 5.56
C LEU A 225 -1.47 -1.97 6.05
N ILE A 226 -1.03 -3.01 6.78
CA ILE A 226 0.34 -3.16 7.27
C ILE A 226 0.76 -4.60 6.98
N GLU A 227 1.91 -4.73 6.35
CA GLU A 227 2.52 -6.01 5.99
C GLU A 227 3.95 -6.07 6.52
N GLU A 228 4.39 -7.25 6.91
CA GLU A 228 5.75 -7.44 7.44
C GLU A 228 6.40 -8.75 7.01
N SER A 229 7.72 -8.78 6.98
CA SER A 229 8.52 -9.97 6.76
C SER A 229 9.79 -9.92 7.65
N PRO A 230 10.13 -11.05 8.32
CA PRO A 230 9.33 -12.26 8.51
C PRO A 230 8.14 -12.03 9.47
N SER A 231 7.21 -12.99 9.56
CA SER A 231 6.16 -12.96 10.57
C SER A 231 6.74 -13.09 11.98
N SER A 232 6.20 -12.30 12.92
CA SER A 232 6.58 -12.35 14.33
C SER A 232 6.01 -13.56 15.10
N ALA A 233 5.03 -14.25 14.52
CA ALA A 233 4.27 -15.32 15.17
C ALA A 233 4.55 -16.72 14.61
N VAL A 234 5.07 -16.81 13.39
CA VAL A 234 5.33 -18.08 12.73
C VAL A 234 6.64 -18.70 13.25
N SER A 235 6.55 -19.91 13.80
CA SER A 235 7.73 -20.68 14.21
C SER A 235 8.53 -21.15 12.99
N ASP A 236 9.83 -21.46 13.18
CA ASP A 236 10.66 -21.99 12.10
C ASP A 236 10.10 -23.30 11.51
N ALA A 237 9.51 -24.16 12.35
CA ALA A 237 8.89 -25.41 11.90
C ALA A 237 7.64 -25.14 11.04
N THR A 238 6.78 -24.20 11.45
CA THR A 238 5.60 -23.79 10.70
C THR A 238 6.00 -23.10 9.40
N ARG A 239 7.01 -22.22 9.43
CA ARG A 239 7.59 -21.55 8.24
C ARG A 239 8.04 -22.58 7.20
N GLN A 240 8.80 -23.58 7.63
CA GLN A 240 9.29 -24.64 6.75
C GLN A 240 8.14 -25.48 6.16
N ALA A 241 7.14 -25.81 6.97
CA ALA A 241 5.97 -26.56 6.53
C ALA A 241 5.15 -25.78 5.50
N MET A 242 4.88 -24.50 5.76
CA MET A 242 4.15 -23.62 4.84
C MET A 242 4.92 -23.40 3.54
N SER A 243 6.23 -23.16 3.62
CA SER A 243 7.09 -23.00 2.44
C SER A 243 7.10 -24.25 1.57
N SER A 244 7.20 -25.44 2.20
CA SER A 244 7.12 -26.72 1.49
C SER A 244 5.75 -26.91 0.84
N ALA A 245 4.67 -26.58 1.54
CA ALA A 245 3.32 -26.62 1.01
C ALA A 245 3.14 -25.68 -0.21
N ALA A 246 3.65 -24.46 -0.12
CA ALA A 246 3.61 -23.49 -1.21
C ALA A 246 4.36 -24.00 -2.46
N LEU A 247 5.57 -24.55 -2.28
CA LEU A 247 6.34 -25.13 -3.38
C LEU A 247 5.65 -26.35 -3.98
N ASN A 248 4.95 -27.16 -3.18
CA ASN A 248 4.20 -28.33 -3.68
C ASN A 248 3.04 -27.89 -4.58
N VAL A 249 2.26 -26.88 -4.17
CA VAL A 249 1.21 -26.30 -5.04
C VAL A 249 1.81 -25.74 -6.32
N ALA A 250 2.88 -24.96 -6.21
CA ALA A 250 3.53 -24.33 -7.35
C ALA A 250 4.08 -25.34 -8.36
N ARG A 251 4.69 -26.45 -7.88
CA ARG A 251 5.16 -27.55 -8.75
C ARG A 251 4.00 -28.25 -9.44
N ALA A 252 2.91 -28.51 -8.72
CA ALA A 252 1.74 -29.21 -9.27
C ALA A 252 1.11 -28.48 -10.47
N ILE A 253 1.21 -27.15 -10.50
CA ILE A 253 0.64 -26.33 -11.57
C ILE A 253 1.68 -25.83 -12.59
N GLY A 254 2.95 -26.18 -12.41
CA GLY A 254 4.05 -25.71 -13.27
C GLY A 254 4.20 -24.19 -13.23
N TYR A 255 4.26 -23.62 -12.02
CA TYR A 255 4.34 -22.18 -11.79
C TYR A 255 5.62 -21.58 -12.35
N GLN A 256 5.50 -20.41 -12.97
CA GLN A 256 6.61 -19.60 -13.48
C GLN A 256 6.38 -18.14 -13.09
N SER A 257 7.46 -17.33 -13.04
CA SER A 257 7.45 -15.95 -12.60
C SER A 257 7.22 -15.80 -11.08
N ALA A 258 7.00 -14.57 -10.61
CA ALA A 258 6.68 -14.29 -9.21
C ALA A 258 5.20 -14.61 -8.93
N GLY A 259 4.94 -15.20 -7.77
CA GLY A 259 3.60 -15.45 -7.27
C GLY A 259 3.58 -15.65 -5.78
N THR A 260 2.39 -15.78 -5.22
CA THR A 260 2.20 -15.88 -3.78
C THR A 260 1.17 -16.93 -3.44
N VAL A 261 1.48 -17.79 -2.48
CA VAL A 261 0.55 -18.75 -1.92
C VAL A 261 0.09 -18.24 -0.55
N GLU A 262 -1.17 -17.94 -0.42
CA GLU A 262 -1.77 -17.38 0.80
C GLU A 262 -2.32 -18.46 1.71
N PHE A 263 -2.09 -18.29 3.01
CA PHE A 263 -2.54 -19.19 4.07
C PHE A 263 -3.23 -18.44 5.19
N LEU A 264 -4.22 -19.09 5.78
CA LEU A 264 -4.76 -18.72 7.07
C LEU A 264 -4.05 -19.54 8.14
N VAL A 265 -3.53 -18.89 9.17
CA VAL A 265 -2.96 -19.57 10.34
C VAL A 265 -3.89 -19.33 11.52
N ASP A 266 -4.33 -20.38 12.16
CA ASP A 266 -5.11 -20.33 13.40
C ASP A 266 -4.18 -19.90 14.54
N ASP A 267 -4.46 -18.77 15.18
CA ASP A 267 -3.60 -18.18 16.22
C ASP A 267 -3.60 -19.01 17.52
N ASP A 268 -4.65 -19.79 17.76
CA ASP A 268 -4.79 -20.62 18.96
C ASP A 268 -4.10 -21.98 18.83
N THR A 269 -4.13 -22.61 17.65
CA THR A 269 -3.57 -23.95 17.42
C THR A 269 -2.22 -23.93 16.68
N GLY A 270 -1.95 -22.89 15.92
CA GLY A 270 -0.80 -22.81 15.01
C GLY A 270 -0.97 -23.60 13.72
N ASP A 271 -2.13 -24.21 13.47
CA ASP A 271 -2.45 -24.90 12.23
C ASP A 271 -2.58 -23.88 11.10
N PHE A 272 -2.13 -24.28 9.90
CA PHE A 272 -2.26 -23.43 8.71
C PHE A 272 -3.09 -24.11 7.62
N PHE A 273 -3.80 -23.29 6.86
CA PHE A 273 -4.71 -23.75 5.81
C PHE A 273 -4.53 -22.89 4.56
N PHE A 274 -4.48 -23.54 3.41
CA PHE A 274 -4.42 -22.88 2.12
C PHE A 274 -5.65 -22.00 1.88
N LEU A 275 -5.44 -20.79 1.40
CA LEU A 275 -6.50 -19.86 0.98
C LEU A 275 -6.60 -19.75 -0.54
N GLU A 276 -5.55 -19.25 -1.17
CA GLU A 276 -5.51 -19.01 -2.61
C GLU A 276 -4.07 -18.85 -3.13
N VAL A 277 -3.91 -18.85 -4.45
CA VAL A 277 -2.66 -18.45 -5.11
C VAL A 277 -2.93 -17.17 -5.89
N ASN A 278 -2.14 -16.14 -5.60
CA ASN A 278 -2.13 -14.93 -6.42
C ASN A 278 -1.07 -15.10 -7.52
N ALA A 279 -1.55 -15.26 -8.76
CA ALA A 279 -0.72 -15.52 -9.93
C ALA A 279 -0.16 -14.21 -10.52
N ARG A 280 0.47 -13.40 -9.70
CA ARG A 280 1.02 -12.08 -10.03
C ARG A 280 2.01 -11.60 -8.97
N LEU A 281 2.66 -10.47 -9.25
CA LEU A 281 3.36 -9.71 -8.23
C LEU A 281 2.37 -9.17 -7.18
N GLN A 282 2.74 -9.21 -5.90
CA GLN A 282 1.93 -8.66 -4.81
C GLN A 282 2.23 -7.18 -4.56
N VAL A 283 1.26 -6.45 -3.98
CA VAL A 283 1.46 -5.05 -3.54
C VAL A 283 2.62 -4.98 -2.55
N GLU A 284 2.63 -5.88 -1.59
CA GLU A 284 3.54 -6.01 -0.46
C GLU A 284 4.87 -6.73 -0.78
N HIS A 285 5.19 -6.95 -2.07
CA HIS A 285 6.48 -7.54 -2.46
C HIS A 285 7.72 -6.80 -1.90
N PRO A 286 7.68 -5.48 -1.65
CA PRO A 286 8.86 -4.77 -1.16
C PRO A 286 9.40 -5.29 0.17
N VAL A 287 8.57 -5.79 1.10
CA VAL A 287 9.10 -6.33 2.37
C VAL A 287 9.95 -7.59 2.15
N THR A 288 9.59 -8.42 1.16
CA THR A 288 10.42 -9.56 0.77
C THR A 288 11.73 -9.10 0.13
N GLU A 289 11.68 -8.10 -0.76
CA GLU A 289 12.88 -7.54 -1.39
C GLU A 289 13.85 -6.97 -0.34
N GLU A 290 13.34 -6.27 0.67
CA GLU A 290 14.17 -5.68 1.73
C GLU A 290 14.85 -6.73 2.62
N VAL A 291 14.20 -7.84 2.93
CA VAL A 291 14.80 -8.89 3.78
C VAL A 291 15.67 -9.89 3.02
N THR A 292 15.46 -10.06 1.71
CA THR A 292 16.21 -11.03 0.90
C THR A 292 17.28 -10.38 0.02
N GLY A 293 17.13 -9.10 -0.30
CA GLY A 293 17.95 -8.42 -1.29
C GLY A 293 17.65 -8.80 -2.75
N ILE A 294 16.61 -9.61 -3.00
CA ILE A 294 16.21 -10.06 -4.35
C ILE A 294 15.16 -9.11 -4.90
N ASP A 295 15.44 -8.47 -6.04
CA ASP A 295 14.51 -7.57 -6.75
C ASP A 295 13.52 -8.38 -7.59
N LEU A 296 12.31 -8.55 -7.09
CA LEU A 296 11.28 -9.39 -7.72
C LEU A 296 10.85 -8.91 -9.11
N VAL A 297 10.83 -7.61 -9.35
CA VAL A 297 10.50 -7.07 -10.68
C VAL A 297 11.61 -7.40 -11.68
N LYS A 298 12.88 -7.27 -11.29
CA LYS A 298 14.00 -7.65 -12.17
C LYS A 298 14.04 -9.15 -12.44
N GLU A 299 13.72 -9.96 -11.41
CA GLU A 299 13.62 -11.41 -11.61
C GLU A 299 12.49 -11.77 -12.58
N GLN A 300 11.31 -11.14 -12.47
CA GLN A 300 10.24 -11.34 -13.44
C GLN A 300 10.67 -11.02 -14.87
N LEU A 301 11.42 -9.92 -15.05
CA LEU A 301 11.94 -9.52 -16.37
C LEU A 301 12.99 -10.51 -16.91
N ARG A 302 13.93 -10.99 -16.05
CA ARG A 302 14.93 -12.00 -16.44
C ARG A 302 14.26 -13.33 -16.84
N ILE A 303 13.34 -13.81 -16.02
CA ILE A 303 12.56 -15.03 -16.30
C ILE A 303 11.79 -14.89 -17.62
N ALA A 304 11.16 -13.74 -17.87
CA ALA A 304 10.47 -13.48 -19.13
C ALA A 304 11.41 -13.42 -20.33
N GLN A 305 12.68 -13.04 -20.15
CA GLN A 305 13.73 -13.12 -21.16
C GLN A 305 14.25 -14.54 -21.40
N GLY A 306 13.86 -15.49 -20.53
CA GLY A 306 14.25 -16.90 -20.63
C GLY A 306 15.50 -17.27 -19.82
N ASP A 307 15.92 -16.39 -18.91
CA ASP A 307 17.04 -16.66 -18.01
C ASP A 307 16.64 -17.69 -16.94
N GLU A 308 17.61 -18.48 -16.49
CA GLU A 308 17.50 -19.30 -15.28
C GLU A 308 17.62 -18.39 -14.04
N LEU A 309 17.05 -18.81 -12.89
CA LEU A 309 17.15 -18.06 -11.63
C LEU A 309 18.61 -17.80 -11.19
N GLY A 310 19.51 -18.71 -11.51
CA GLY A 310 20.95 -18.55 -11.22
C GLY A 310 21.31 -18.75 -9.74
N TYR A 311 20.35 -19.11 -8.90
CA TYR A 311 20.51 -19.46 -7.48
C TYR A 311 19.47 -20.52 -7.09
N ASP A 312 19.76 -21.26 -6.03
CA ASP A 312 18.85 -22.26 -5.46
C ASP A 312 18.30 -21.81 -4.09
N GLN A 313 17.55 -22.70 -3.43
CA GLN A 313 16.92 -22.38 -2.15
C GLN A 313 17.91 -22.07 -1.03
N ASP A 314 19.08 -22.71 -1.06
CA ASP A 314 20.12 -22.55 -0.02
C ASP A 314 20.84 -21.19 -0.14
N ASP A 315 20.75 -20.54 -1.30
CA ASP A 315 21.31 -19.20 -1.55
C ASP A 315 20.38 -18.07 -1.06
N VAL A 316 19.11 -18.40 -0.75
CA VAL A 316 18.14 -17.41 -0.28
C VAL A 316 18.33 -17.16 1.21
N HIS A 317 18.84 -15.99 1.55
CA HIS A 317 19.09 -15.59 2.93
C HIS A 317 18.20 -14.43 3.36
N PHE A 318 17.81 -14.45 4.65
CA PHE A 318 16.95 -13.42 5.24
C PHE A 318 17.74 -12.57 6.23
N HIS A 319 17.61 -11.26 6.12
CA HIS A 319 18.32 -10.30 6.96
C HIS A 319 17.36 -9.28 7.55
N GLY A 320 17.37 -9.16 8.88
CA GLY A 320 16.59 -8.15 9.59
C GLY A 320 15.09 -8.37 9.53
N HIS A 321 14.35 -7.27 9.52
CA HIS A 321 12.90 -7.22 9.52
C HIS A 321 12.41 -6.02 8.71
N ALA A 322 11.47 -6.23 7.81
CA ALA A 322 10.86 -5.17 7.02
C ALA A 322 9.37 -5.04 7.34
N ILE A 323 8.88 -3.82 7.40
CA ILE A 323 7.46 -3.48 7.58
C ILE A 323 7.06 -2.50 6.49
N GLU A 324 5.97 -2.79 5.81
CA GLU A 324 5.33 -1.92 4.82
C GLU A 324 4.00 -1.40 5.37
N VAL A 325 3.64 -0.17 5.00
CA VAL A 325 2.29 0.37 5.20
C VAL A 325 1.75 0.94 3.90
N ARG A 326 0.45 0.82 3.71
CA ARG A 326 -0.28 1.43 2.59
C ARG A 326 -0.83 2.79 2.99
N LEU A 327 -0.18 3.86 2.53
CA LEU A 327 -0.65 5.22 2.71
C LEU A 327 -1.77 5.52 1.70
N CYS A 328 -2.99 5.63 2.19
CA CYS A 328 -4.19 5.82 1.40
C CYS A 328 -4.85 7.18 1.65
N ALA A 329 -5.46 7.76 0.61
CA ALA A 329 -6.29 8.96 0.71
C ALA A 329 -7.69 8.60 1.26
N GLU A 330 -7.74 8.29 2.55
CA GLU A 330 -8.92 7.90 3.30
C GLU A 330 -8.94 8.61 4.65
N ASP A 331 -10.12 8.95 5.15
CA ASP A 331 -10.28 9.54 6.47
C ASP A 331 -10.71 8.50 7.50
N PRO A 332 -9.80 8.04 8.38
CA PRO A 332 -10.12 7.05 9.41
C PRO A 332 -11.17 7.53 10.42
N SER A 333 -11.28 8.85 10.66
CA SER A 333 -12.20 9.42 11.66
C SER A 333 -13.67 9.30 11.26
N VAL A 334 -13.94 9.17 9.96
CA VAL A 334 -15.29 9.00 9.38
C VAL A 334 -15.44 7.64 8.67
N GLY A 335 -14.82 6.59 9.23
CA GLY A 335 -14.97 5.23 8.75
C GLY A 335 -14.13 4.91 7.48
N PHE A 336 -13.02 5.62 7.28
CA PHE A 336 -12.13 5.46 6.13
C PHE A 336 -12.82 5.80 4.80
N LEU A 337 -13.63 6.84 4.78
CA LEU A 337 -14.19 7.33 3.52
C LEU A 337 -13.08 7.90 2.63
N PRO A 338 -13.16 7.67 1.31
CA PRO A 338 -12.21 8.24 0.36
C PRO A 338 -12.15 9.78 0.46
N SER A 339 -10.94 10.32 0.45
CA SER A 339 -10.69 11.76 0.43
C SER A 339 -10.16 12.15 -0.94
N VAL A 340 -10.79 13.15 -1.58
CA VAL A 340 -10.42 13.63 -2.90
C VAL A 340 -9.91 15.06 -2.81
N GLY A 341 -9.07 15.46 -3.76
CA GLY A 341 -8.52 16.82 -3.81
C GLY A 341 -7.17 16.88 -4.49
N VAL A 342 -6.54 18.03 -4.38
CA VAL A 342 -5.17 18.25 -4.86
C VAL A 342 -4.21 18.10 -3.68
N LEU A 343 -3.15 17.33 -3.84
CA LEU A 343 -2.06 17.26 -2.87
C LEU A 343 -1.29 18.59 -2.87
N ALA A 344 -1.70 19.49 -1.98
CA ALA A 344 -1.07 20.82 -1.85
C ALA A 344 0.39 20.70 -1.36
N ALA A 345 0.66 19.67 -0.54
CA ALA A 345 1.99 19.29 -0.09
C ALA A 345 2.11 17.75 -0.10
N PHE A 346 3.24 17.27 -0.56
CA PHE A 346 3.64 15.86 -0.45
C PHE A 346 5.16 15.78 -0.47
N ALA A 347 5.78 15.73 0.71
CA ALA A 347 7.23 15.64 0.86
C ALA A 347 7.57 14.54 1.87
N PRO A 348 7.93 13.34 1.37
CA PRO A 348 8.42 12.25 2.20
C PRO A 348 9.58 12.68 3.10
N ALA A 349 9.60 12.17 4.33
CA ALA A 349 10.72 12.39 5.22
C ALA A 349 11.96 11.63 4.73
N ALA A 350 13.11 12.30 4.75
CA ALA A 350 14.39 11.66 4.45
C ALA A 350 14.88 10.90 5.69
N GLU A 351 14.30 9.73 5.95
CA GLU A 351 14.71 8.83 7.02
C GLU A 351 15.59 7.71 6.42
N PRO A 352 16.77 7.45 7.00
CA PRO A 352 17.59 6.31 6.60
C PRO A 352 16.80 5.00 6.71
N ARG A 353 16.98 4.09 5.76
CA ARG A 353 16.33 2.76 5.75
C ARG A 353 14.80 2.79 5.56
N VAL A 354 14.26 3.89 5.05
CA VAL A 354 12.85 3.97 4.67
C VAL A 354 12.75 4.20 3.17
N ARG A 355 12.11 3.25 2.51
CA ARG A 355 11.82 3.24 1.07
C ARG A 355 10.40 3.76 0.83
N TRP A 356 10.25 4.61 -0.16
CA TRP A 356 8.98 5.15 -0.60
C TRP A 356 8.68 4.70 -2.03
N GLU A 357 7.61 3.97 -2.21
CA GLU A 357 7.05 3.63 -3.51
C GLU A 357 5.78 4.48 -3.70
N SER A 358 5.93 5.63 -4.33
CA SER A 358 4.86 6.63 -4.43
C SER A 358 4.30 6.72 -5.84
N GLY A 359 2.98 6.66 -5.97
CA GLY A 359 2.25 6.93 -7.22
C GLY A 359 1.93 8.41 -7.44
N VAL A 360 2.21 9.26 -6.45
CA VAL A 360 1.84 10.68 -6.43
C VAL A 360 3.02 11.58 -6.09
N GLN A 361 2.84 12.87 -6.32
CA GLN A 361 3.74 13.95 -5.93
C GLN A 361 2.93 15.19 -5.55
N GLN A 362 3.59 16.24 -5.07
CA GLN A 362 2.94 17.52 -4.84
C GLN A 362 2.27 18.02 -6.13
N GLY A 363 1.03 18.47 -6.03
CA GLY A 363 0.19 18.89 -7.15
C GLY A 363 -0.62 17.77 -7.80
N SER A 364 -0.39 16.49 -7.45
CA SER A 364 -1.21 15.38 -7.95
C SER A 364 -2.67 15.53 -7.53
N VAL A 365 -3.59 15.15 -8.43
CA VAL A 365 -5.04 15.17 -8.19
C VAL A 365 -5.47 13.76 -7.75
N VAL A 366 -6.02 13.66 -6.56
CA VAL A 366 -6.61 12.43 -6.02
C VAL A 366 -8.09 12.40 -6.35
N THR A 367 -8.56 11.31 -6.97
CA THR A 367 -9.95 11.14 -7.42
C THR A 367 -10.53 9.82 -6.93
N VAL A 368 -11.84 9.64 -7.07
CA VAL A 368 -12.54 8.36 -6.81
C VAL A 368 -12.50 7.39 -7.98
N ALA A 369 -11.85 7.74 -9.09
CA ALA A 369 -11.83 6.91 -10.29
C ALA A 369 -10.98 5.62 -10.13
N PHE A 370 -10.06 5.63 -9.16
CA PHE A 370 -9.12 4.54 -8.89
C PHE A 370 -9.07 4.25 -7.39
N ASP A 371 -8.25 3.27 -7.01
CA ASP A 371 -7.99 2.97 -5.59
C ASP A 371 -7.35 4.17 -4.87
N PRO A 372 -7.53 4.28 -3.53
CA PRO A 372 -7.04 5.42 -2.76
C PRO A 372 -5.53 5.37 -2.45
N LEU A 373 -4.78 4.37 -2.90
CA LEU A 373 -3.37 4.18 -2.58
C LEU A 373 -2.52 5.31 -3.15
N LEU A 374 -1.86 6.06 -2.28
CA LEU A 374 -0.94 7.14 -2.65
C LEU A 374 0.51 6.64 -2.72
N ALA A 375 0.89 5.86 -1.73
CA ALA A 375 2.25 5.33 -1.62
C ALA A 375 2.29 4.10 -0.71
N LYS A 376 3.29 3.26 -0.92
CA LYS A 376 3.76 2.27 0.04
C LYS A 376 5.00 2.84 0.72
N VAL A 377 5.06 2.69 2.04
CA VAL A 377 6.20 3.14 2.84
C VAL A 377 6.77 1.94 3.56
N ILE A 378 8.04 1.65 3.32
CA ILE A 378 8.68 0.42 3.79
C ILE A 378 9.88 0.81 4.66
N ALA A 379 9.97 0.25 5.86
CA ALA A 379 11.17 0.37 6.70
C ALA A 379 11.81 -0.98 6.89
N HIS A 380 13.14 -1.05 6.75
CA HIS A 380 13.95 -2.22 7.04
C HIS A 380 14.95 -1.92 8.15
N ALA A 381 15.05 -2.82 9.13
CA ALA A 381 15.98 -2.69 10.25
C ALA A 381 16.43 -4.07 10.75
N PRO A 382 17.52 -4.16 11.57
CA PRO A 382 17.94 -5.43 12.17
C PRO A 382 16.86 -6.09 13.02
N HIS A 383 15.98 -5.30 13.66
CA HIS A 383 14.94 -5.79 14.55
C HIS A 383 13.59 -5.14 14.24
N ARG A 384 12.50 -5.91 14.43
CA ARG A 384 11.11 -5.50 14.18
C ARG A 384 10.74 -4.17 14.84
N ARG A 385 11.09 -3.98 16.10
CA ARG A 385 10.79 -2.73 16.83
C ARG A 385 11.49 -1.52 16.24
N GLU A 386 12.69 -1.68 15.69
CA GLU A 386 13.42 -0.60 15.04
C GLU A 386 12.78 -0.25 13.69
N ALA A 387 12.34 -1.26 12.91
CA ALA A 387 11.59 -1.05 11.67
C ALA A 387 10.28 -0.30 11.93
N ALA A 388 9.48 -0.75 12.92
CA ALA A 388 8.24 -0.08 13.32
C ALA A 388 8.47 1.37 13.77
N ALA A 389 9.51 1.61 14.59
CA ALA A 389 9.83 2.97 15.07
C ALA A 389 10.30 3.90 13.93
N ALA A 390 11.10 3.39 12.99
CA ALA A 390 11.56 4.16 11.83
C ALA A 390 10.40 4.51 10.90
N LEU A 391 9.50 3.54 10.64
CA LEU A 391 8.34 3.72 9.80
C LEU A 391 7.33 4.70 10.39
N ALA A 392 6.99 4.55 11.69
CA ALA A 392 6.12 5.49 12.40
C ALA A 392 6.68 6.91 12.35
N ARG A 393 7.97 7.10 12.64
CA ARG A 393 8.62 8.41 12.56
C ARG A 393 8.61 8.98 11.15
N SER A 394 8.80 8.16 10.12
CA SER A 394 8.74 8.61 8.73
C SER A 394 7.36 9.14 8.36
N LEU A 395 6.29 8.45 8.80
CA LEU A 395 4.91 8.87 8.61
C LEU A 395 4.61 10.17 9.38
N GLU A 396 5.01 10.28 10.64
CA GLU A 396 4.84 11.48 11.47
C GLU A 396 5.52 12.72 10.88
N ARG A 397 6.64 12.50 10.18
CA ARG A 397 7.44 13.56 9.55
C ARG A 397 7.09 13.81 8.07
N LEU A 398 6.18 13.02 7.50
CA LEU A 398 5.66 13.28 6.16
C LEU A 398 4.96 14.62 6.14
N HIS A 399 5.45 15.56 5.33
CA HIS A 399 4.72 16.80 5.07
C HIS A 399 3.67 16.53 3.99
N LEU A 400 2.41 16.50 4.40
CA LEU A 400 1.26 16.16 3.58
C LEU A 400 0.11 17.13 3.84
N GLY A 401 -0.50 17.61 2.77
CA GLY A 401 -1.65 18.51 2.85
C GLY A 401 -2.51 18.46 1.59
N GLY A 402 -3.78 18.84 1.72
CA GLY A 402 -4.73 18.90 0.62
C GLY A 402 -5.79 17.79 0.63
N VAL A 403 -5.48 16.61 1.19
CA VAL A 403 -6.41 15.50 1.37
C VAL A 403 -6.23 14.88 2.76
N HIS A 404 -7.26 14.22 3.28
CA HIS A 404 -7.15 13.35 4.44
C HIS A 404 -6.51 12.02 4.05
N THR A 405 -5.72 11.45 4.95
CA THR A 405 -5.07 10.15 4.75
C THR A 405 -5.13 9.32 6.02
N ASN A 406 -4.87 8.04 5.90
CA ASN A 406 -4.74 7.10 7.02
C ASN A 406 -3.38 7.21 7.74
N ARG A 407 -2.53 8.22 7.43
CA ARG A 407 -1.18 8.40 7.98
C ARG A 407 -1.12 8.32 9.50
N ASP A 408 -1.97 9.07 10.19
CA ASP A 408 -1.92 9.17 11.65
C ASP A 408 -2.38 7.87 12.32
N PHE A 409 -3.38 7.20 11.73
CA PHE A 409 -3.82 5.87 12.13
C PHE A 409 -2.69 4.83 11.99
N LEU A 410 -1.98 4.82 10.84
CA LEU A 410 -0.86 3.92 10.61
C LEU A 410 0.28 4.18 11.61
N ALA A 411 0.64 5.44 11.86
CA ALA A 411 1.67 5.79 12.82
C ALA A 411 1.30 5.37 14.25
N ALA A 412 0.04 5.56 14.64
CA ALA A 412 -0.47 5.13 15.95
C ALA A 412 -0.45 3.60 16.08
N THR A 413 -0.88 2.86 15.06
CA THR A 413 -0.85 1.39 15.04
C THR A 413 0.57 0.86 15.18
N LEU A 414 1.55 1.43 14.48
CA LEU A 414 2.97 1.03 14.58
C LEU A 414 3.59 1.29 15.96
N ARG A 415 3.00 2.17 16.77
CA ARG A 415 3.42 2.48 18.14
C ARG A 415 2.62 1.76 19.20
N ASP A 416 1.55 1.09 18.82
CA ASP A 416 0.68 0.35 19.71
C ASP A 416 1.43 -0.81 20.37
N GLU A 417 1.20 -1.03 21.68
CA GLU A 417 1.92 -2.04 22.45
C GLU A 417 1.60 -3.46 21.99
N HIS A 418 0.37 -3.71 21.56
CA HIS A 418 -0.06 -5.02 21.04
C HIS A 418 0.55 -5.29 19.67
N PHE A 419 0.62 -4.26 18.79
CA PHE A 419 1.37 -4.38 17.55
C PHE A 419 2.84 -4.71 17.83
N LEU A 420 3.48 -3.97 18.74
CA LEU A 420 4.89 -4.18 19.11
C LEU A 420 5.14 -5.53 19.82
N ALA A 421 4.11 -6.10 20.45
CA ALA A 421 4.15 -7.45 21.03
C ALA A 421 3.94 -8.56 19.98
N GLY A 422 3.52 -8.23 18.74
CA GLY A 422 3.24 -9.20 17.70
C GLY A 422 1.85 -9.85 17.78
N GLU A 423 0.91 -9.23 18.49
CA GLU A 423 -0.49 -9.70 18.61
C GLU A 423 -1.32 -9.33 17.36
N THR A 424 -0.75 -9.55 16.18
CA THR A 424 -1.23 -9.07 14.87
C THR A 424 -2.18 -10.07 14.22
N THR A 425 -3.36 -10.30 14.81
CA THR A 425 -4.43 -11.11 14.21
C THR A 425 -5.32 -10.29 13.26
N THR A 426 -6.12 -10.96 12.41
CA THR A 426 -6.96 -10.29 11.40
C THR A 426 -8.05 -9.38 12.00
N ASP A 427 -8.40 -9.58 13.26
CA ASP A 427 -9.31 -8.75 14.07
C ASP A 427 -8.63 -7.60 14.84
N PHE A 428 -7.33 -7.36 14.62
CA PHE A 428 -6.51 -6.40 15.37
C PHE A 428 -7.16 -5.03 15.49
N ILE A 429 -7.62 -4.46 14.37
CA ILE A 429 -8.18 -3.10 14.33
C ILE A 429 -9.47 -3.02 15.15
N GLU A 430 -10.30 -4.05 15.11
CA GLU A 430 -11.55 -4.12 15.84
C GLU A 430 -11.32 -4.35 17.34
N ARG A 431 -10.31 -5.15 17.67
CA ARG A 431 -9.97 -5.55 19.03
C ARG A 431 -9.26 -4.47 19.82
N PHE A 432 -8.34 -3.72 19.20
CA PHE A 432 -7.51 -2.74 19.90
C PHE A 432 -7.84 -1.28 19.55
N ASP A 433 -8.62 -1.03 18.51
CA ASP A 433 -9.10 0.28 18.05
C ASP A 433 -8.04 1.40 18.10
N PRO A 434 -6.94 1.28 17.33
CA PRO A 434 -5.89 2.28 17.32
C PRO A 434 -6.42 3.70 17.03
N PRO A 435 -5.80 4.76 17.60
CA PRO A 435 -6.22 6.14 17.36
C PRO A 435 -6.35 6.49 15.88
N ARG A 436 -7.48 7.05 15.49
CA ARG A 436 -7.82 7.36 14.09
C ARG A 436 -7.30 8.70 13.60
N SER A 437 -6.83 9.55 14.50
CA SER A 437 -6.31 10.88 14.19
C SER A 437 -5.25 11.29 15.19
N LEU A 438 -4.36 12.16 14.77
CA LEU A 438 -3.37 12.78 15.65
C LEU A 438 -4.10 13.69 16.67
N THR A 439 -3.85 13.47 17.95
CA THR A 439 -4.29 14.36 19.02
C THR A 439 -3.09 15.18 19.49
N LEU A 440 -3.13 16.50 19.22
CA LEU A 440 -2.15 17.43 19.75
C LEU A 440 -2.60 17.91 21.15
N SER A 441 -1.65 18.03 22.07
CA SER A 441 -1.88 18.71 23.33
C SER A 441 -2.16 20.20 23.11
N ASP A 442 -2.79 20.85 24.06
CA ASP A 442 -3.05 22.30 23.99
C ASP A 442 -1.77 23.10 23.78
N ALA A 443 -0.66 22.69 24.38
CA ALA A 443 0.64 23.35 24.24
C ALA A 443 1.22 23.19 22.82
N GLU A 444 1.13 22.00 22.23
CA GLU A 444 1.60 21.76 20.85
C GLU A 444 0.75 22.53 19.84
N LEU A 445 -0.57 22.56 20.05
CA LEU A 445 -1.50 23.27 19.18
C LEU A 445 -1.27 24.78 19.26
N ASP A 446 -1.06 25.32 20.45
CA ASP A 446 -0.73 26.73 20.67
C ASP A 446 0.62 27.10 20.03
N PHE A 447 1.64 26.25 20.20
CA PHE A 447 2.95 26.44 19.54
C PHE A 447 2.80 26.46 18.01
N ALA A 448 2.08 25.49 17.44
CA ALA A 448 1.86 25.39 15.99
C ALA A 448 1.11 26.62 15.46
N ALA A 449 0.06 27.06 16.15
CA ALA A 449 -0.71 28.24 15.78
C ALA A 449 0.15 29.53 15.78
N ARG A 450 0.98 29.73 16.82
CA ARG A 450 1.89 30.87 16.93
C ARG A 450 2.97 30.84 15.86
N ALA A 451 3.58 29.67 15.61
CA ALA A 451 4.57 29.50 14.54
C ALA A 451 3.97 29.80 13.17
N GLY A 452 2.77 29.29 12.89
CA GLY A 452 2.02 29.53 11.65
C GLY A 452 1.67 31.02 11.47
N ALA A 453 1.26 31.71 12.54
CA ALA A 453 0.98 33.15 12.50
C ALA A 453 2.23 33.98 12.20
N LEU A 454 3.38 33.63 12.79
CA LEU A 454 4.65 34.29 12.50
C LEU A 454 5.16 33.99 11.09
N TRP A 455 4.90 32.79 10.59
CA TRP A 455 5.21 32.46 9.19
C TRP A 455 4.37 33.30 8.21
N LEU A 456 3.06 33.40 8.42
CA LEU A 456 2.16 34.25 7.64
C LEU A 456 2.58 35.72 7.69
N GLN A 457 3.02 36.20 8.85
CA GLN A 457 3.58 37.56 8.98
C GLN A 457 4.80 37.72 8.08
N GLY A 458 5.70 36.75 8.03
CA GLY A 458 6.86 36.73 7.14
C GLY A 458 6.46 36.76 5.66
N LEU A 459 5.46 35.97 5.28
CA LEU A 459 4.92 35.91 3.93
C LEU A 459 4.33 37.25 3.50
N HIS A 460 3.44 37.82 4.33
CA HIS A 460 2.83 39.14 4.05
C HIS A 460 3.87 40.25 3.90
N ARG A 461 4.93 40.21 4.69
CA ARG A 461 6.02 41.15 4.59
C ARG A 461 6.77 41.02 3.26
N ARG A 462 7.02 39.81 2.81
CA ARG A 462 7.80 39.50 1.61
C ARG A 462 7.02 39.83 0.33
N THR A 463 5.72 39.62 0.37
CA THR A 463 4.80 39.91 -0.74
C THR A 463 4.24 41.33 -0.74
N ALA A 464 4.64 42.17 0.24
CA ALA A 464 4.15 43.57 0.36
C ALA A 464 4.54 44.39 -0.87
N ALA A 465 3.55 44.82 -1.66
CA ALA A 465 3.74 45.65 -2.84
C ALA A 465 4.02 47.12 -2.49
N VAL A 466 3.60 47.57 -1.29
CA VAL A 466 3.72 48.95 -0.84
C VAL A 466 4.71 49.03 0.32
N GLN A 467 5.69 49.94 0.20
CA GLN A 467 6.71 50.24 1.22
C GLN A 467 7.42 48.98 1.81
N PRO A 468 8.00 48.12 1.01
CA PRO A 468 8.60 46.84 1.48
C PRO A 468 9.80 47.04 2.42
N ARG A 469 10.38 48.25 2.48
CA ARG A 469 11.52 48.59 3.33
C ARG A 469 11.13 49.05 4.74
N VAL A 470 9.84 49.37 4.98
CA VAL A 470 9.38 49.78 6.30
C VAL A 470 9.34 48.53 7.21
N PRO A 471 9.97 48.57 8.41
CA PRO A 471 9.94 47.47 9.34
C PRO A 471 8.50 47.07 9.65
N SER A 472 8.23 45.75 9.70
CA SER A 472 6.93 45.21 10.10
C SER A 472 6.53 45.76 11.47
N GLY A 473 5.30 46.25 11.57
CA GLY A 473 4.81 46.83 12.83
C GLY A 473 5.33 48.24 13.15
N PHE A 474 6.05 48.92 12.20
CA PHE A 474 6.43 50.32 12.40
C PHE A 474 5.18 51.20 12.51
N ARG A 475 5.13 52.04 13.56
CA ARG A 475 3.95 52.87 13.88
C ARG A 475 4.36 54.14 14.61
N ASN A 476 3.66 55.20 14.31
CA ASN A 476 3.81 56.50 14.98
C ASN A 476 2.91 56.65 16.20
N ALA A 477 2.01 55.68 16.46
CA ALA A 477 1.08 55.66 17.57
C ALA A 477 1.02 54.27 18.23
N ARG A 478 0.54 54.21 19.47
CA ARG A 478 0.25 52.91 20.14
C ARG A 478 -1.00 52.30 19.49
N LEU A 479 -0.80 51.24 18.74
CA LEU A 479 -1.89 50.44 18.20
C LEU A 479 -1.90 49.06 18.91
N PRO A 480 -3.05 48.38 18.95
CA PRO A 480 -3.12 47.03 19.49
C PRO A 480 -2.23 46.05 18.73
N ALA A 481 -1.91 44.92 19.34
CA ALA A 481 -1.22 43.81 18.70
C ALA A 481 -1.96 43.37 17.43
N GLN A 482 -1.22 42.86 16.45
CA GLN A 482 -1.83 42.22 15.29
C GLN A 482 -2.54 40.95 15.75
N HIS A 483 -3.67 40.64 15.12
CA HIS A 483 -4.50 39.50 15.47
C HIS A 483 -4.70 38.64 14.23
N LEU A 484 -4.55 37.30 14.42
CA LEU A 484 -4.81 36.30 13.41
C LEU A 484 -5.70 35.23 14.00
N ALA A 485 -6.84 34.97 13.35
CA ALA A 485 -7.72 33.86 13.67
C ALA A 485 -7.35 32.66 12.79
N LEU A 486 -7.03 31.55 13.41
CA LEU A 486 -6.75 30.26 12.80
C LEU A 486 -7.79 29.22 13.25
N ARG A 487 -7.80 28.06 12.65
CA ARG A 487 -8.67 26.95 13.05
C ARG A 487 -7.89 25.64 12.95
N TRP A 488 -8.15 24.76 13.91
CA TRP A 488 -7.75 23.36 13.89
C TRP A 488 -9.02 22.50 13.98
N GLY A 489 -9.44 21.93 12.85
CA GLY A 489 -10.78 21.35 12.75
C GLY A 489 -11.85 22.41 13.07
N GLU A 490 -12.71 22.13 14.05
CA GLU A 490 -13.73 23.06 14.53
C GLU A 490 -13.22 24.01 15.65
N ARG A 491 -12.02 23.78 16.17
CA ARG A 491 -11.44 24.57 17.27
C ARG A 491 -10.84 25.89 16.75
N PRO A 492 -11.35 27.05 17.18
CA PRO A 492 -10.74 28.34 16.84
C PRO A 492 -9.46 28.57 17.66
N LEU A 493 -8.47 29.18 17.02
CA LEU A 493 -7.17 29.53 17.61
C LEU A 493 -6.87 30.97 17.31
N ASP A 494 -6.78 31.80 18.35
CA ASP A 494 -6.53 33.23 18.24
C ASP A 494 -5.08 33.55 18.62
N VAL A 495 -4.29 34.04 17.64
CA VAL A 495 -2.91 34.44 17.88
C VAL A 495 -2.80 35.95 17.79
N ARG A 496 -2.24 36.56 18.83
CA ARG A 496 -1.89 37.96 18.86
C ARG A 496 -0.37 38.12 18.87
N TYR A 497 0.16 39.05 18.10
CA TYR A 497 1.59 39.29 18.06
C TYR A 497 1.89 40.78 17.78
N GLN A 498 2.99 41.24 18.34
CA GLN A 498 3.54 42.54 18.09
C GLN A 498 5.06 42.46 17.98
N ARG A 499 5.63 42.97 16.88
CA ARG A 499 7.09 43.00 16.75
C ARG A 499 7.68 44.06 17.66
N THR A 500 8.67 43.70 18.45
CA THR A 500 9.41 44.57 19.37
C THR A 500 10.62 45.20 18.68
N ARG A 501 11.23 46.20 19.32
CA ARG A 501 12.36 46.95 18.72
C ARG A 501 13.64 46.12 18.57
N ASP A 502 13.83 45.14 19.41
CA ASP A 502 14.94 44.18 19.37
C ASP A 502 14.74 43.07 18.32
N GLY A 503 13.65 43.11 17.56
CA GLY A 503 13.35 42.16 16.48
C GLY A 503 12.63 40.87 16.92
N ARG A 504 12.35 40.71 18.23
CA ARG A 504 11.50 39.64 18.76
C ARG A 504 10.01 39.95 18.50
N PHE A 505 9.17 39.04 18.89
CA PHE A 505 7.72 39.21 18.90
C PHE A 505 7.20 39.02 20.32
N ASP A 506 6.40 39.99 20.77
CA ASP A 506 5.56 39.84 21.96
C ASP A 506 4.25 39.18 21.52
N LEU A 507 3.93 38.02 22.14
CA LEU A 507 2.73 37.22 21.86
C LEU A 507 1.61 37.46 22.89
N GLY A 508 1.81 38.41 23.81
CA GLY A 508 0.91 38.69 24.91
C GLY A 508 1.15 37.75 26.12
N ASN A 509 0.58 38.13 27.27
CA ASN A 509 0.63 37.37 28.53
C ASN A 509 2.07 36.97 28.98
N GLY A 510 3.07 37.78 28.62
CA GLY A 510 4.48 37.51 28.96
C GLY A 510 5.16 36.50 28.01
N SER A 511 4.46 35.98 27.04
CA SER A 511 5.01 35.09 26.02
C SER A 511 5.77 35.85 24.93
N SER A 512 6.87 35.29 24.45
CA SER A 512 7.70 35.92 23.42
C SER A 512 8.22 34.93 22.38
N ALA A 513 8.48 35.42 21.17
CA ALA A 513 9.07 34.60 20.13
C ALA A 513 10.25 35.30 19.43
N LYS A 514 11.16 34.49 18.90
CA LYS A 514 12.24 34.88 18.02
C LYS A 514 12.22 34.01 16.76
N VAL A 515 12.20 34.65 15.61
CA VAL A 515 12.35 33.95 14.31
C VAL A 515 13.82 33.92 13.95
N HIS A 516 14.39 32.72 13.84
CA HIS A 516 15.80 32.50 13.50
C HIS A 516 16.00 32.39 11.99
N ALA A 517 15.07 31.70 11.29
CA ALA A 517 15.05 31.60 9.84
C ALA A 517 13.60 31.53 9.32
N TRP A 518 13.40 31.97 8.09
CA TRP A 518 12.12 31.96 7.42
C TRP A 518 12.28 31.66 5.92
N SER A 519 11.42 30.82 5.37
CA SER A 519 11.29 30.54 3.93
C SER A 519 9.82 30.52 3.54
N ASN A 520 9.54 30.33 2.24
CA ASN A 520 8.16 30.17 1.77
C ASN A 520 7.50 28.86 2.27
N GLU A 521 8.30 27.89 2.73
CA GLU A 521 7.86 26.55 3.09
C GLU A 521 8.12 26.22 4.57
N SER A 522 8.78 27.12 5.32
CA SER A 522 9.13 26.81 6.71
C SER A 522 9.48 28.03 7.53
N ILE A 523 9.41 27.85 8.85
CA ILE A 523 9.88 28.80 9.85
C ILE A 523 10.70 28.08 10.92
N ASP A 524 11.86 28.63 11.28
CA ASP A 524 12.64 28.26 12.46
C ASP A 524 12.36 29.30 13.53
N ALA A 525 11.53 28.96 14.49
CA ALA A 525 11.06 29.87 15.54
C ALA A 525 11.36 29.31 16.93
N GLU A 526 11.72 30.21 17.84
CA GLU A 526 11.83 29.98 19.27
C GLU A 526 10.66 30.71 19.95
N ILE A 527 9.80 29.96 20.62
CA ILE A 527 8.63 30.48 21.34
C ILE A 527 8.78 30.06 22.80
N ASP A 528 8.83 31.02 23.70
CA ASP A 528 9.00 30.80 25.15
C ASP A 528 10.19 29.89 25.53
N GLY A 529 11.30 30.01 24.76
CA GLY A 529 12.50 29.19 24.95
C GLY A 529 12.50 27.85 24.23
N GLN A 530 11.38 27.40 23.69
CA GLN A 530 11.32 26.20 22.86
C GLN A 530 11.57 26.56 21.40
N ARG A 531 12.60 25.99 20.78
CA ARG A 531 12.91 26.21 19.36
C ARG A 531 12.53 25.01 18.52
N ALA A 532 11.83 25.27 17.42
CA ALA A 532 11.48 24.25 16.44
C ALA A 532 11.55 24.78 15.01
N HIS A 533 11.88 23.87 14.09
CA HIS A 533 11.75 24.09 12.65
C HIS A 533 10.41 23.53 12.20
N VAL A 534 9.51 24.41 11.77
CA VAL A 534 8.15 24.07 11.37
C VAL A 534 8.02 24.23 9.85
N ARG A 535 7.55 23.20 9.15
CA ARG A 535 7.13 23.27 7.75
C ARG A 535 5.69 23.77 7.66
N VAL A 536 5.39 24.54 6.62
CA VAL A 536 4.08 25.15 6.44
C VAL A 536 3.57 24.88 5.01
#